data_8ac6e11b0ffba47e3bafd7e4bda672cc
#
_entry.id   8ac6e11b0ffba47e3bafd7e4bda672cc
#
_cell.length_a   1.000
_cell.length_b   1.000
_cell.length_c   1.000
_cell.angle_alpha   90.00
_cell.angle_beta   90.00
_cell.angle_gamma   90.00
#
_symmetry.space_group_name_H-M   'P 1'
#
loop_
_entity.id
_entity.type
_entity.pdbx_description
1 polymer ?
#
loop_
_entity_poly.entity_id
_entity_poly.type
_entity_poly.pdbx_seq_one_letter_code
_entity_poly.pdbx_strand_id
1 'polypeptide(L)'
;ISAKKHVLKPERGINLPDSELTIPTLTEEDKINIPFVCRHADMVGYSFVSSPDDIEELRAELEKHKLKKKPSIILKIERLAAIQHLPALLINGMKDEAVGVMTARGDLAVEIGFERLSEIQEEILWICEAAHVPVIWATQVLETLNKTGFATRSEITDAAMSGRAECVMLNKGPYIVKTIRALDDILTRQQGHVNKKRYIMRPL
;
A
#
# COMPACT_ATOMS: atom_id res chain seq x y z
N ILE A 1 -23.56 17.22 -3.28
CA ILE A 1 -22.45 16.56 -4.00
C ILE A 1 -21.95 17.57 -5.03
N SER A 2 -20.72 18.03 -4.87
CA SER A 2 -20.06 18.91 -5.83
C SER A 2 -19.16 18.04 -6.73
N ALA A 3 -19.52 17.83 -7.99
CA ALA A 3 -18.71 17.11 -8.94
C ALA A 3 -18.09 18.05 -9.96
N LYS A 4 -16.76 18.02 -10.12
CA LYS A 4 -16.06 18.75 -11.19
C LYS A 4 -16.33 18.16 -12.59
N LYS A 5 -16.82 16.93 -12.66
CA LYS A 5 -17.19 16.23 -13.90
C LYS A 5 -18.54 15.54 -13.70
N HIS A 6 -19.46 15.77 -14.61
CA HIS A 6 -20.83 15.23 -14.56
C HIS A 6 -20.97 13.85 -15.24
N VAL A 7 -19.88 13.27 -15.73
CA VAL A 7 -19.89 11.99 -16.44
C VAL A 7 -18.91 11.03 -15.79
N LEU A 8 -19.41 9.92 -15.33
CA LEU A 8 -18.60 8.77 -14.92
C LEU A 8 -18.21 7.99 -16.18
N LYS A 9 -16.91 7.80 -16.36
CA LYS A 9 -16.39 6.96 -17.45
C LYS A 9 -16.44 5.49 -17.03
N PRO A 10 -16.63 4.53 -17.94
CA PRO A 10 -16.50 3.11 -17.63
C PRO A 10 -15.09 2.80 -17.07
N GLU A 11 -14.98 1.72 -16.35
CA GLU A 11 -13.72 1.22 -15.75
C GLU A 11 -13.07 2.20 -14.75
N ARG A 12 -13.88 2.99 -14.03
CA ARG A 12 -13.42 3.85 -12.94
C ARG A 12 -13.87 3.29 -11.61
N GLY A 13 -12.90 3.19 -10.67
CA GLY A 13 -13.20 2.88 -9.28
C GLY A 13 -14.08 3.97 -8.65
N ILE A 14 -14.99 3.55 -7.78
CA ILE A 14 -15.84 4.40 -6.96
C ILE A 14 -15.66 3.96 -5.51
N ASN A 15 -15.27 4.89 -4.64
CA ASN A 15 -15.19 4.64 -3.21
C ASN A 15 -16.52 5.05 -2.56
N LEU A 16 -17.05 4.18 -1.71
CA LEU A 16 -18.29 4.36 -0.96
C LEU A 16 -18.02 4.13 0.54
N PRO A 17 -17.35 5.10 1.23
CA PRO A 17 -16.81 4.89 2.59
C PRO A 17 -17.85 4.46 3.62
N ASP A 18 -19.06 5.03 3.55
CA ASP A 18 -20.14 4.79 4.52
C ASP A 18 -21.05 3.61 4.12
N SER A 19 -20.62 2.79 3.16
CA SER A 19 -21.44 1.70 2.62
C SER A 19 -20.82 0.34 2.87
N GLU A 20 -21.57 -0.56 3.49
CA GLU A 20 -21.21 -1.98 3.53
C GLU A 20 -21.53 -2.63 2.19
N LEU A 21 -20.50 -2.95 1.45
CA LEU A 21 -20.64 -3.62 0.15
C LEU A 21 -20.45 -5.13 0.33
N THR A 22 -21.36 -5.91 -0.20
CA THR A 22 -21.30 -7.39 -0.22
C THR A 22 -20.54 -7.93 -1.43
N ILE A 23 -19.65 -7.12 -2.00
CA ILE A 23 -18.82 -7.51 -3.15
C ILE A 23 -17.64 -8.33 -2.61
N PRO A 24 -17.39 -9.54 -3.15
CA PRO A 24 -16.24 -10.34 -2.73
C PRO A 24 -14.94 -9.61 -3.04
N THR A 25 -13.97 -9.68 -2.14
CA THR A 25 -12.65 -9.07 -2.30
C THR A 25 -11.88 -9.76 -3.43
N LEU A 26 -12.03 -11.08 -3.57
CA LEU A 26 -11.50 -11.87 -4.67
C LEU A 26 -12.60 -12.16 -5.69
N THR A 27 -12.52 -11.52 -6.87
CA THR A 27 -13.53 -11.70 -7.92
C THR A 27 -13.30 -12.97 -8.74
N GLU A 28 -14.31 -13.41 -9.48
CA GLU A 28 -14.17 -14.56 -10.41
C GLU A 28 -13.13 -14.28 -11.51
N GLU A 29 -13.00 -13.03 -11.95
CA GLU A 29 -11.96 -12.64 -12.91
C GLU A 29 -10.56 -12.76 -12.30
N ASP A 30 -10.39 -12.39 -11.03
CA ASP A 30 -9.13 -12.58 -10.32
C ASP A 30 -8.78 -14.07 -10.23
N LYS A 31 -9.75 -14.93 -9.90
CA LYS A 31 -9.55 -16.38 -9.84
C LYS A 31 -9.09 -16.97 -11.17
N ILE A 32 -9.61 -16.48 -12.29
CA ILE A 32 -9.16 -16.88 -13.65
C ILE A 32 -7.69 -16.50 -13.88
N ASN A 33 -7.23 -15.36 -13.32
CA ASN A 33 -5.87 -14.88 -13.50
C ASN A 33 -4.84 -15.49 -12.53
N ILE A 34 -5.27 -16.08 -11.42
CA ILE A 34 -4.38 -16.69 -10.42
C ILE A 34 -3.40 -17.72 -11.01
N PRO A 35 -3.76 -18.63 -11.94
CA PRO A 35 -2.80 -19.54 -12.55
C PRO A 35 -1.63 -18.86 -13.26
N PHE A 36 -1.87 -17.69 -13.86
CA PHE A 36 -0.82 -16.88 -14.47
C PHE A 36 0.05 -16.22 -13.40
N VAL A 37 -0.56 -15.59 -12.39
CA VAL A 37 0.14 -14.99 -11.26
C VAL A 37 1.06 -15.99 -10.58
N CYS A 38 0.56 -17.18 -10.30
CA CYS A 38 1.30 -18.26 -9.67
C CYS A 38 2.55 -18.69 -10.43
N ARG A 39 2.56 -18.56 -11.76
CA ARG A 39 3.71 -18.96 -12.59
C ARG A 39 4.75 -17.88 -12.78
N HIS A 40 4.36 -16.60 -12.63
CA HIS A 40 5.17 -15.48 -13.08
C HIS A 40 5.45 -14.42 -12.00
N ALA A 41 4.70 -14.40 -10.89
CA ALA A 41 4.85 -13.41 -9.85
C ALA A 41 5.58 -13.96 -8.62
N ASP A 42 6.48 -13.18 -8.06
CA ASP A 42 7.09 -13.45 -6.75
C ASP A 42 6.22 -12.91 -5.60
N MET A 43 5.42 -11.90 -5.87
CA MET A 43 4.53 -11.26 -4.90
C MET A 43 3.18 -10.93 -5.55
N VAL A 44 2.11 -11.00 -4.76
CA VAL A 44 0.76 -10.59 -5.18
C VAL A 44 0.21 -9.51 -4.25
N GLY A 45 -0.17 -8.36 -4.83
CA GLY A 45 -0.83 -7.29 -4.10
C GLY A 45 -2.33 -7.57 -3.99
N TYR A 46 -2.82 -7.77 -2.77
CA TYR A 46 -4.23 -8.03 -2.51
C TYR A 46 -4.96 -6.73 -2.16
N SER A 47 -5.72 -6.21 -3.13
CA SER A 47 -6.47 -4.95 -3.01
C SER A 47 -7.72 -5.13 -2.17
N PHE A 48 -8.10 -4.05 -1.48
CA PHE A 48 -9.35 -3.94 -0.70
C PHE A 48 -9.55 -5.02 0.37
N VAL A 49 -8.48 -5.65 0.84
CA VAL A 49 -8.55 -6.58 1.96
C VAL A 49 -9.19 -5.90 3.18
N SER A 50 -10.08 -6.58 3.87
CA SER A 50 -10.87 -6.03 4.97
C SER A 50 -10.87 -6.90 6.21
N SER A 51 -10.75 -8.22 6.03
CA SER A 51 -10.84 -9.20 7.10
C SER A 51 -9.84 -10.35 6.92
N PRO A 52 -9.54 -11.12 7.98
CA PRO A 52 -8.75 -12.34 7.86
C PRO A 52 -9.32 -13.37 6.90
N ASP A 53 -10.64 -13.41 6.72
CA ASP A 53 -11.30 -14.36 5.82
C ASP A 53 -10.94 -14.09 4.34
N ASP A 54 -10.72 -12.82 3.97
CA ASP A 54 -10.22 -12.48 2.63
C ASP A 54 -8.87 -13.15 2.35
N ILE A 55 -7.98 -13.18 3.36
CA ILE A 55 -6.66 -13.81 3.22
C ILE A 55 -6.79 -15.33 3.07
N GLU A 56 -7.69 -15.95 3.85
CA GLU A 56 -7.94 -17.39 3.76
C GLU A 56 -8.53 -17.75 2.38
N GLU A 57 -9.42 -16.93 1.82
CA GLU A 57 -9.95 -17.14 0.47
C GLU A 57 -8.85 -17.11 -0.59
N LEU A 58 -7.98 -16.07 -0.58
CA LEU A 58 -6.86 -15.97 -1.51
C LEU A 58 -5.89 -17.15 -1.34
N ARG A 59 -5.58 -17.52 -0.10
CA ARG A 59 -4.71 -18.65 0.22
C ARG A 59 -5.27 -19.96 -0.35
N ALA A 60 -6.55 -20.22 -0.16
CA ALA A 60 -7.22 -21.41 -0.69
C ALA A 60 -7.16 -21.48 -2.22
N GLU A 61 -7.31 -20.33 -2.89
CA GLU A 61 -7.16 -20.26 -4.36
C GLU A 61 -5.71 -20.55 -4.80
N LEU A 62 -4.71 -19.96 -4.14
CA LEU A 62 -3.29 -20.20 -4.46
C LEU A 62 -2.90 -21.66 -4.25
N GLU A 63 -3.45 -22.34 -3.25
CA GLU A 63 -3.15 -23.75 -2.93
C GLU A 63 -3.62 -24.73 -3.99
N LYS A 64 -4.66 -24.41 -4.73
CA LYS A 64 -5.14 -25.25 -5.85
C LYS A 64 -4.07 -25.50 -6.92
N HIS A 65 -3.07 -24.63 -7.02
CA HIS A 65 -2.06 -24.67 -8.08
C HIS A 65 -0.78 -25.44 -7.74
N LYS A 66 -0.67 -26.03 -6.53
CA LYS A 66 0.44 -26.91 -6.10
C LYS A 66 1.84 -26.37 -6.44
N LEU A 67 2.08 -25.10 -6.14
CA LEU A 67 3.33 -24.42 -6.48
C LEU A 67 4.49 -24.91 -5.61
N LYS A 68 5.70 -24.96 -6.19
CA LYS A 68 6.94 -25.17 -5.42
C LYS A 68 7.24 -24.00 -4.49
N LYS A 69 6.93 -22.78 -4.93
CA LYS A 69 7.03 -21.53 -4.17
C LYS A 69 5.75 -20.74 -4.40
N LYS A 70 5.05 -20.42 -3.34
CA LYS A 70 3.88 -19.51 -3.39
C LYS A 70 4.36 -18.06 -3.50
N PRO A 71 3.64 -17.19 -4.23
CA PRO A 71 3.93 -15.76 -4.18
C PRO A 71 3.64 -15.21 -2.77
N SER A 72 4.48 -14.28 -2.31
CA SER A 72 4.25 -13.56 -1.05
C SER A 72 3.03 -12.67 -1.18
N ILE A 73 2.24 -12.54 -0.11
CA ILE A 73 1.03 -11.70 -0.12
C ILE A 73 1.37 -10.31 0.42
N ILE A 74 1.04 -9.27 -0.36
CA ILE A 74 1.11 -7.88 0.06
C ILE A 74 -0.32 -7.38 0.32
N LEU A 75 -0.65 -7.16 1.58
CA LEU A 75 -1.95 -6.65 2.00
C LEU A 75 -2.04 -5.16 1.71
N LYS A 76 -2.94 -4.76 0.82
CA LYS A 76 -3.16 -3.35 0.51
C LYS A 76 -4.20 -2.76 1.46
N ILE A 77 -3.76 -1.88 2.32
CA ILE A 77 -4.61 -1.21 3.30
C ILE A 77 -5.24 0.02 2.64
N GLU A 78 -6.49 -0.13 2.25
CA GLU A 78 -7.27 0.80 1.45
C GLU A 78 -8.60 1.17 2.12
N ARG A 79 -9.05 0.41 3.14
CA ARG A 79 -10.34 0.53 3.79
C ARG A 79 -10.21 0.75 5.30
N LEU A 80 -11.19 1.41 5.89
CA LEU A 80 -11.30 1.58 7.35
C LEU A 80 -11.36 0.22 8.07
N ALA A 81 -12.10 -0.75 7.53
CA ALA A 81 -12.17 -2.10 8.08
C ALA A 81 -10.79 -2.78 8.16
N ALA A 82 -9.94 -2.59 7.14
CA ALA A 82 -8.58 -3.13 7.17
C ALA A 82 -7.72 -2.53 8.30
N ILE A 83 -7.91 -1.25 8.63
CA ILE A 83 -7.21 -0.61 9.75
C ILE A 83 -7.70 -1.20 11.07
N GLN A 84 -9.01 -1.30 11.25
CA GLN A 84 -9.62 -1.85 12.47
C GLN A 84 -9.20 -3.31 12.73
N HIS A 85 -8.99 -4.09 11.67
CA HIS A 85 -8.60 -5.50 11.74
C HIS A 85 -7.10 -5.71 11.50
N LEU A 86 -6.27 -4.65 11.39
CA LEU A 86 -4.87 -4.78 10.98
C LEU A 86 -4.07 -5.81 11.80
N PRO A 87 -4.15 -5.85 13.14
CA PRO A 87 -3.46 -6.89 13.91
C PRO A 87 -3.89 -8.32 13.52
N ALA A 88 -5.20 -8.53 13.33
CA ALA A 88 -5.73 -9.84 12.94
C ALA A 88 -5.33 -10.23 11.51
N LEU A 89 -5.30 -9.27 10.59
CA LEU A 89 -4.82 -9.45 9.22
C LEU A 89 -3.34 -9.86 9.22
N LEU A 90 -2.50 -9.20 10.02
CA LEU A 90 -1.08 -9.53 10.11
C LEU A 90 -0.87 -10.93 10.70
N ILE A 91 -1.54 -11.25 11.79
CA ILE A 91 -1.45 -12.58 12.42
C ILE A 91 -1.89 -13.68 11.45
N ASN A 92 -2.95 -13.44 10.69
CA ASN A 92 -3.39 -14.39 9.67
C ASN A 92 -2.40 -14.48 8.51
N GLY A 93 -1.95 -13.33 7.98
CA GLY A 93 -0.98 -13.28 6.88
C GLY A 93 0.35 -13.95 7.22
N MET A 94 0.82 -13.84 8.46
CA MET A 94 2.06 -14.49 8.94
C MET A 94 2.00 -16.01 9.04
N LYS A 95 0.85 -16.64 8.80
CA LYS A 95 0.78 -18.10 8.63
C LYS A 95 1.44 -18.56 7.33
N ASP A 96 1.59 -17.66 6.37
CA ASP A 96 2.33 -17.87 5.12
C ASP A 96 3.83 -17.61 5.34
N GLU A 97 4.66 -18.01 4.36
CA GLU A 97 6.11 -17.85 4.45
C GLU A 97 6.54 -16.38 4.49
N ALA A 98 5.82 -15.49 3.79
CA ALA A 98 6.10 -14.06 3.77
C ALA A 98 4.83 -13.23 3.50
N VAL A 99 4.63 -12.19 4.30
CA VAL A 99 3.58 -11.19 4.14
C VAL A 99 4.20 -9.80 4.20
N GLY A 100 3.62 -8.86 3.46
CA GLY A 100 3.94 -7.42 3.55
C GLY A 100 2.67 -6.59 3.58
N VAL A 101 2.81 -5.32 3.89
CA VAL A 101 1.71 -4.34 3.89
C VAL A 101 2.02 -3.24 2.89
N MET A 102 1.02 -2.77 2.16
CA MET A 102 1.08 -1.56 1.35
C MET A 102 0.10 -0.54 1.88
N THR A 103 0.60 0.64 2.27
CA THR A 103 -0.24 1.79 2.58
C THR A 103 -0.71 2.43 1.29
N ALA A 104 -1.89 2.04 0.80
CA ALA A 104 -2.46 2.56 -0.44
C ALA A 104 -3.21 3.87 -0.18
N ARG A 105 -2.46 4.93 0.08
CA ARG A 105 -2.90 6.21 0.63
C ARG A 105 -3.95 6.94 -0.19
N GLY A 106 -4.02 6.70 -1.49
CA GLY A 106 -5.01 7.32 -2.37
C GLY A 106 -6.44 6.95 -1.98
N ASP A 107 -6.75 5.66 -1.95
CA ASP A 107 -8.06 5.15 -1.57
C ASP A 107 -8.27 5.27 -0.06
N LEU A 108 -7.25 4.99 0.73
CA LEU A 108 -7.31 5.11 2.17
C LEU A 108 -7.73 6.52 2.63
N ALA A 109 -7.17 7.58 2.03
CA ALA A 109 -7.51 8.95 2.39
C ALA A 109 -8.96 9.32 2.06
N VAL A 110 -9.55 8.72 1.04
CA VAL A 110 -10.98 8.88 0.73
C VAL A 110 -11.85 8.18 1.76
N GLU A 111 -11.41 7.01 2.20
CA GLU A 111 -12.14 6.16 3.14
C GLU A 111 -12.19 6.73 4.56
N ILE A 112 -11.08 7.29 5.05
CA ILE A 112 -10.94 7.74 6.45
C ILE A 112 -11.03 9.26 6.64
N GLY A 113 -11.00 10.04 5.55
CA GLY A 113 -10.82 11.50 5.56
C GLY A 113 -9.34 11.89 5.49
N PHE A 114 -9.06 12.97 4.74
CA PHE A 114 -7.67 13.42 4.49
C PHE A 114 -6.95 13.86 5.77
N GLU A 115 -7.68 14.44 6.70
CA GLU A 115 -7.15 14.93 7.98
C GLU A 115 -6.64 13.80 8.88
N ARG A 116 -7.18 12.60 8.74
CA ARG A 116 -6.78 11.43 9.52
C ARG A 116 -5.63 10.65 8.92
N LEU A 117 -5.28 10.91 7.66
CA LEU A 117 -4.31 10.09 6.94
C LEU A 117 -2.95 10.05 7.65
N SER A 118 -2.50 11.15 8.22
CA SER A 118 -1.20 11.22 8.89
C SER A 118 -1.14 10.34 10.13
N GLU A 119 -2.15 10.38 11.00
CA GLU A 119 -2.19 9.55 12.20
C GLU A 119 -2.28 8.06 11.86
N ILE A 120 -3.12 7.70 10.91
CA ILE A 120 -3.32 6.31 10.49
C ILE A 120 -2.05 5.72 9.85
N GLN A 121 -1.31 6.51 9.07
CA GLN A 121 0.01 6.09 8.57
C GLN A 121 0.96 5.73 9.71
N GLU A 122 0.98 6.52 10.80
CA GLU A 122 1.79 6.23 11.98
C GLU A 122 1.36 4.92 12.64
N GLU A 123 0.07 4.71 12.83
CA GLU A 123 -0.45 3.49 13.43
C GLU A 123 -0.08 2.25 12.60
N ILE A 124 -0.23 2.32 11.27
CA ILE A 124 0.16 1.22 10.37
C ILE A 124 1.66 0.92 10.52
N LEU A 125 2.51 1.95 10.51
CA LEU A 125 3.95 1.77 10.67
C LEU A 125 4.30 1.10 12.01
N TRP A 126 3.69 1.55 13.13
CA TRP A 126 3.97 1.00 14.46
C TRP A 126 3.51 -0.44 14.62
N ILE A 127 2.31 -0.75 14.13
CA ILE A 127 1.76 -2.11 14.20
C ILE A 127 2.59 -3.07 13.34
N CYS A 128 2.96 -2.64 12.12
CA CYS A 128 3.80 -3.45 11.25
C CYS A 128 5.23 -3.62 11.79
N GLU A 129 5.80 -2.59 12.46
CA GLU A 129 7.09 -2.73 13.13
C GLU A 129 7.02 -3.75 14.27
N ALA A 130 5.98 -3.69 15.09
CA ALA A 130 5.78 -4.63 16.20
C ALA A 130 5.62 -6.07 15.70
N ALA A 131 5.00 -6.25 14.53
CA ALA A 131 4.83 -7.55 13.87
C ALA A 131 6.03 -7.98 13.03
N HIS A 132 7.07 -7.16 12.86
CA HIS A 132 8.19 -7.37 11.93
C HIS A 132 7.76 -7.57 10.48
N VAL A 133 6.68 -6.92 10.05
CA VAL A 133 6.14 -6.98 8.70
C VAL A 133 6.61 -5.76 7.90
N PRO A 134 7.21 -5.95 6.71
CA PRO A 134 7.65 -4.84 5.88
C PRO A 134 6.48 -4.04 5.32
N VAL A 135 6.69 -2.72 5.17
CA VAL A 135 5.71 -1.78 4.65
C VAL A 135 6.18 -1.19 3.32
N ILE A 136 5.28 -1.13 2.35
CA ILE A 136 5.44 -0.40 1.09
C ILE A 136 4.69 0.93 1.23
N TRP A 137 5.43 2.03 1.19
CA TRP A 137 4.87 3.38 1.15
C TRP A 137 4.41 3.70 -0.26
N ALA A 138 3.12 3.78 -0.49
CA ALA A 138 2.56 3.82 -1.83
C ALA A 138 1.67 5.03 -2.07
N THR A 139 1.45 5.29 -3.37
CA THR A 139 0.65 6.33 -3.99
C THR A 139 1.14 7.76 -3.77
N GLN A 140 1.14 8.53 -4.85
CA GLN A 140 1.39 9.99 -4.88
C GLN A 140 2.76 10.45 -4.33
N VAL A 141 3.74 9.57 -4.20
CA VAL A 141 5.10 9.95 -3.79
C VAL A 141 5.79 10.68 -4.96
N LEU A 142 6.17 11.95 -4.72
CA LEU A 142 6.77 12.83 -5.73
C LEU A 142 6.01 12.86 -7.05
N GLU A 143 4.69 12.82 -7.01
CA GLU A 143 3.86 12.66 -8.19
C GLU A 143 3.91 13.88 -9.12
N THR A 144 3.94 15.11 -8.57
CA THR A 144 4.06 16.33 -9.37
C THR A 144 5.44 16.41 -10.00
N LEU A 145 6.50 16.05 -9.26
CA LEU A 145 7.84 15.94 -9.84
C LEU A 145 7.86 14.96 -11.01
N ASN A 146 7.24 13.81 -10.84
CA ASN A 146 7.21 12.77 -11.88
C ASN A 146 6.40 13.17 -13.12
N LYS A 147 5.35 13.96 -12.95
CA LYS A 147 4.48 14.44 -14.05
C LYS A 147 5.00 15.69 -14.75
N THR A 148 5.60 16.63 -13.99
CA THR A 148 5.92 17.98 -14.49
C THR A 148 7.42 18.31 -14.49
N GLY A 149 8.24 17.52 -13.81
CA GLY A 149 9.66 17.78 -13.61
C GLY A 149 9.99 18.73 -12.45
N PHE A 150 8.99 19.22 -11.69
CA PHE A 150 9.16 20.13 -10.55
C PHE A 150 8.44 19.56 -9.32
N ALA A 151 9.13 19.51 -8.18
CA ALA A 151 8.56 19.05 -6.93
C ALA A 151 7.89 20.19 -6.16
N THR A 152 6.85 19.86 -5.39
CA THR A 152 6.29 20.71 -4.36
C THR A 152 6.98 20.47 -3.02
N ARG A 153 6.89 21.44 -2.09
CA ARG A 153 7.48 21.26 -0.75
C ARG A 153 6.81 20.12 0.03
N SER A 154 5.49 19.96 -0.11
CA SER A 154 4.75 18.89 0.55
C SER A 154 5.17 17.50 0.07
N GLU A 155 5.44 17.35 -1.24
CA GLU A 155 5.95 16.08 -1.79
C GLU A 155 7.34 15.72 -1.27
N ILE A 156 8.22 16.71 -1.07
CA ILE A 156 9.54 16.47 -0.49
C ILE A 156 9.42 15.98 0.95
N THR A 157 8.54 16.59 1.73
CA THR A 157 8.28 16.19 3.13
C THR A 157 7.68 14.78 3.21
N ASP A 158 6.72 14.47 2.33
CA ASP A 158 6.12 13.14 2.24
C ASP A 158 7.14 12.08 1.81
N ALA A 159 7.99 12.40 0.82
CA ALA A 159 9.07 11.54 0.40
C ALA A 159 10.08 11.26 1.54
N ALA A 160 10.40 12.27 2.36
CA ALA A 160 11.25 12.08 3.53
C ALA A 160 10.59 11.15 4.56
N MET A 161 9.26 11.26 4.77
CA MET A 161 8.50 10.39 5.66
C MET A 161 8.53 8.92 5.18
N SER A 162 8.56 8.69 3.86
CA SER A 162 8.60 7.35 3.28
C SER A 162 9.87 6.55 3.65
N GLY A 163 10.92 7.23 4.11
CA GLY A 163 12.15 6.58 4.61
C GLY A 163 11.95 5.71 5.85
N ARG A 164 10.77 5.73 6.45
CA ARG A 164 10.38 4.87 7.57
C ARG A 164 9.80 3.52 7.13
N ALA A 165 9.48 3.38 5.86
CA ALA A 165 9.04 2.12 5.25
C ALA A 165 10.22 1.40 4.59
N GLU A 166 10.07 0.10 4.36
CA GLU A 166 11.11 -0.72 3.72
C GLU A 166 11.12 -0.57 2.19
N CYS A 167 10.02 -0.11 1.61
CA CYS A 167 9.90 0.10 0.17
C CYS A 167 9.05 1.34 -0.13
N VAL A 168 9.38 2.03 -1.22
CA VAL A 168 8.61 3.17 -1.73
C VAL A 168 8.17 2.90 -3.16
N MET A 169 6.87 3.01 -3.41
CA MET A 169 6.31 2.85 -4.74
C MET A 169 6.21 4.21 -5.44
N LEU A 170 6.82 4.33 -6.60
CA LEU A 170 6.67 5.47 -7.50
C LEU A 170 5.71 5.12 -8.65
N ASN A 171 4.87 6.07 -9.05
CA ASN A 171 4.03 5.94 -10.22
C ASN A 171 4.85 6.11 -11.51
N LYS A 172 4.34 5.58 -12.63
CA LYS A 172 4.90 5.85 -13.97
C LYS A 172 4.76 7.32 -14.32
N GLY A 173 5.72 7.87 -15.04
CA GLY A 173 5.67 9.26 -15.53
C GLY A 173 6.88 9.62 -16.38
N PRO A 174 6.80 10.75 -17.13
CA PRO A 174 7.85 11.16 -18.04
C PRO A 174 9.17 11.51 -17.35
N TYR A 175 9.12 11.90 -16.07
CA TYR A 175 10.31 12.27 -15.29
C TYR A 175 10.71 11.20 -14.26
N ILE A 176 10.37 9.91 -14.49
CA ILE A 176 10.59 8.85 -13.51
C ILE A 176 12.06 8.72 -13.07
N VAL A 177 13.02 8.84 -13.98
CA VAL A 177 14.46 8.77 -13.65
C VAL A 177 14.88 9.93 -12.74
N LYS A 178 14.38 11.14 -13.01
CA LYS A 178 14.62 12.31 -12.16
C LYS A 178 14.00 12.11 -10.77
N THR A 179 12.81 11.54 -10.74
CA THR A 179 12.09 11.24 -9.49
C THR A 179 12.82 10.20 -8.64
N ILE A 180 13.32 9.13 -9.25
CA ILE A 180 14.12 8.10 -8.55
C ILE A 180 15.37 8.74 -7.92
N ARG A 181 16.11 9.54 -8.67
CA ARG A 181 17.32 10.23 -8.16
C ARG A 181 17.00 11.20 -7.02
N ALA A 182 15.91 11.96 -7.13
CA ALA A 182 15.48 12.87 -6.08
C ALA A 182 15.06 12.09 -4.81
N LEU A 183 14.32 10.99 -4.96
CA LEU A 183 13.97 10.14 -3.84
C LEU A 183 15.19 9.53 -3.16
N ASP A 184 16.14 9.01 -3.93
CA ASP A 184 17.40 8.44 -3.44
C ASP A 184 18.19 9.47 -2.61
N ASP A 185 18.34 10.71 -3.11
CA ASP A 185 19.02 11.79 -2.38
C ASP A 185 18.28 12.16 -1.09
N ILE A 186 16.95 12.24 -1.11
CA ILE A 186 16.14 12.52 0.08
C ILE A 186 16.32 11.41 1.13
N LEU A 187 16.17 10.16 0.72
CA LEU A 187 16.28 9.01 1.63
C LEU A 187 17.69 8.88 2.22
N THR A 188 18.72 9.07 1.41
CA THR A 188 20.11 9.06 1.86
C THR A 188 20.35 10.11 2.95
N ARG A 189 19.82 11.32 2.78
CA ARG A 189 19.94 12.38 3.80
C ARG A 189 19.16 12.06 5.07
N GLN A 190 18.07 11.29 4.97
CA GLN A 190 17.23 10.91 6.11
C GLN A 190 17.79 9.74 6.93
N GLN A 191 18.73 8.95 6.41
CA GLN A 191 19.26 7.74 7.07
C GLN A 191 19.77 7.98 8.50
N GLY A 192 20.30 9.17 8.80
CA GLY A 192 20.75 9.52 10.13
C GLY A 192 19.65 9.95 11.10
N HIS A 193 18.40 10.12 10.65
CA HIS A 193 17.29 10.63 11.44
C HIS A 193 16.25 9.56 11.81
N VAL A 194 16.30 8.41 11.16
CA VAL A 194 15.34 7.31 11.39
C VAL A 194 16.08 5.99 11.62
N ASN A 195 15.53 5.14 12.47
CA ASN A 195 15.94 3.75 12.61
C ASN A 195 14.71 2.88 12.55
N LYS A 196 14.62 2.04 11.52
CA LYS A 196 13.39 1.31 11.17
C LYS A 196 12.24 2.31 11.00
N LYS A 197 11.11 2.09 11.70
CA LYS A 197 9.93 2.97 11.63
C LYS A 197 9.93 4.08 12.69
N ARG A 198 11.07 4.32 13.38
CA ARG A 198 11.18 5.30 14.49
C ARG A 198 12.15 6.42 14.15
N TYR A 199 11.84 7.59 14.67
CA TYR A 199 12.80 8.71 14.66
C TYR A 199 13.89 8.46 15.68
N ILE A 200 15.12 8.87 15.33
CA ILE A 200 16.27 8.90 16.24
C ILE A 200 16.80 10.32 16.32
N MET A 201 17.23 10.71 17.53
CA MET A 201 17.97 11.96 17.72
C MET A 201 19.43 11.72 17.38
N ARG A 202 20.03 12.61 16.61
CA ARG A 202 21.45 12.63 16.30
C ARG A 202 22.02 14.02 16.61
N PRO A 203 23.32 14.15 16.86
CA PRO A 203 24.00 15.44 16.88
C PRO A 203 23.77 16.17 15.55
N LEU A 204 23.56 17.48 15.61
CA LEU A 204 23.44 18.36 14.43
C LEU A 204 24.80 18.52 13.76
#